data_aaa9ef55579467fb81ff155d493a4e21
#
_entry.id   aaa9ef55579467fb81ff155d493a4e21
#
_cell.length_a   1.000
_cell.length_b   1.000
_cell.length_c   1.000
_cell.angle_alpha   90.00
_cell.angle_beta   90.00
_cell.angle_gamma   90.00
#
_symmetry.space_group_name_H-M   'P 1'
#
loop_
_entity.id
_entity.type
_entity.pdbx_description
1 polymer ?
#
loop_
_entity_poly.entity_id
_entity_poly.type
_entity_poly.pdbx_seq_one_letter_code
_entity_poly.pdbx_strand_id
1 'polypeptide(L)'
;EFLEGLRALGVKVTSCGGETADVGDLTGTVIVDSCAVATLDRTQVIDNASIGPGLAIVGFSSSGQAVHEKTENSGIGSNGLTSARHDLLASIYKKKYPETRDPQTPEELAYCGPYQMDDVLPDSNLTVGQALLSPTRCYVPLVKAILSERRDQVKGFVHCSGGGQTKCLRFGSSVKHLKDNL
;
A
#
# COMPACT_ATOMS: atom_id res chain seq x y z
N GLU A 1 -5.24 -12.39 -14.27
CA GLU A 1 -5.08 -10.99 -14.73
C GLU A 1 -3.92 -10.27 -13.99
N PHE A 2 -3.93 -10.11 -12.63
CA PHE A 2 -2.85 -9.43 -11.89
C PHE A 2 -1.48 -10.07 -12.13
N LEU A 3 -1.36 -11.39 -11.96
CA LEU A 3 -0.09 -12.10 -12.18
C LEU A 3 0.35 -12.07 -13.65
N GLU A 4 -0.57 -12.02 -14.58
CA GLU A 4 -0.27 -11.86 -16.01
C GLU A 4 0.29 -10.47 -16.31
N GLY A 5 -0.29 -9.43 -15.67
CA GLY A 5 0.24 -8.08 -15.75
C GLY A 5 1.69 -7.99 -15.24
N LEU A 6 1.99 -8.62 -14.11
CA LEU A 6 3.36 -8.69 -13.60
C LEU A 6 4.31 -9.43 -14.54
N ARG A 7 3.86 -10.54 -15.16
CA ARG A 7 4.67 -11.28 -16.14
C ARG A 7 4.96 -10.45 -17.40
N ALA A 8 3.97 -9.68 -17.86
CA ALA A 8 4.15 -8.76 -18.99
C ALA A 8 5.21 -7.69 -18.71
N LEU A 9 5.37 -7.31 -17.45
CA LEU A 9 6.44 -6.41 -16.97
C LEU A 9 7.75 -7.16 -16.63
N GLY A 10 7.84 -8.43 -17.04
CA GLY A 10 9.02 -9.26 -16.89
C GLY A 10 9.25 -9.78 -15.46
N VAL A 11 8.29 -9.70 -14.56
CA VAL A 11 8.36 -10.29 -13.22
C VAL A 11 7.96 -11.76 -13.32
N LYS A 12 8.89 -12.67 -13.01
CA LYS A 12 8.61 -14.12 -12.99
C LYS A 12 7.85 -14.46 -11.71
N VAL A 13 6.58 -14.79 -11.84
CA VAL A 13 5.71 -15.15 -10.72
C VAL A 13 4.77 -16.29 -11.11
N THR A 14 4.57 -17.24 -10.20
CA THR A 14 3.70 -18.40 -10.39
C THR A 14 2.78 -18.52 -9.19
N SER A 15 1.49 -18.78 -9.44
CA SER A 15 0.55 -19.14 -8.37
C SER A 15 0.83 -20.57 -7.93
N CYS A 16 1.05 -20.77 -6.64
CA CYS A 16 1.30 -22.10 -6.06
C CYS A 16 0.06 -22.69 -5.42
N GLY A 17 -1.05 -21.96 -5.38
CA GLY A 17 -2.31 -22.39 -4.79
C GLY A 17 -3.00 -21.29 -4.02
N GLY A 18 -4.02 -21.67 -3.32
CA GLY A 18 -4.85 -20.83 -2.45
C GLY A 18 -6.10 -21.59 -2.08
N GLU A 19 -6.77 -21.11 -1.07
CA GLU A 19 -8.03 -21.68 -0.61
C GLU A 19 -8.93 -20.60 -0.02
N THR A 20 -10.19 -20.94 0.18
CA THR A 20 -11.14 -20.13 0.93
C THR A 20 -11.52 -20.88 2.19
N ALA A 21 -11.44 -20.22 3.34
CA ALA A 21 -11.85 -20.77 4.62
C ALA A 21 -12.98 -19.93 5.22
N ASP A 22 -13.92 -20.59 5.86
CA ASP A 22 -14.91 -19.92 6.72
C ASP A 22 -14.32 -19.79 8.13
N VAL A 23 -14.14 -18.56 8.56
CA VAL A 23 -13.62 -18.20 9.89
C VAL A 23 -14.54 -17.16 10.55
N GLY A 24 -15.84 -17.29 10.34
CA GLY A 24 -16.87 -16.36 10.80
C GLY A 24 -16.84 -16.04 12.29
N ASP A 25 -16.34 -16.95 13.13
CA ASP A 25 -16.14 -16.70 14.56
C ASP A 25 -14.96 -15.76 14.88
N LEU A 26 -14.05 -15.56 13.91
CA LEU A 26 -12.85 -14.72 14.06
C LEU A 26 -12.96 -13.41 13.31
N THR A 27 -13.69 -13.37 12.21
CA THR A 27 -13.84 -12.19 11.37
C THR A 27 -15.27 -12.06 10.83
N GLY A 28 -15.82 -10.86 10.91
CA GLY A 28 -17.14 -10.54 10.38
C GLY A 28 -17.13 -10.02 8.95
N THR A 29 -15.98 -10.08 8.25
CA THR A 29 -15.84 -9.58 6.89
C THR A 29 -14.93 -10.47 6.06
N VAL A 30 -14.87 -10.21 4.75
CA VAL A 30 -13.95 -10.89 3.84
C VAL A 30 -12.54 -10.34 4.02
N ILE A 31 -11.60 -11.23 4.31
CA ILE A 31 -10.16 -10.93 4.35
C ILE A 31 -9.49 -11.72 3.23
N VAL A 32 -8.68 -11.04 2.43
CA VAL A 32 -7.84 -11.67 1.42
C VAL A 32 -6.39 -11.41 1.78
N ASP A 33 -5.65 -12.47 2.02
CA ASP A 33 -4.23 -12.41 2.32
C ASP A 33 -3.41 -13.14 1.25
N SER A 34 -2.13 -12.83 1.15
CA SER A 34 -1.24 -13.47 0.21
C SER A 34 0.17 -13.62 0.78
N CYS A 35 0.78 -14.75 0.48
CA CYS A 35 2.18 -15.02 0.80
C CYS A 35 2.99 -15.15 -0.47
N ALA A 36 4.08 -14.40 -0.58
CA ALA A 36 5.03 -14.52 -1.67
C ALA A 36 6.33 -15.15 -1.17
N VAL A 37 6.78 -16.19 -1.86
CA VAL A 37 8.03 -16.90 -1.55
C VAL A 37 8.96 -16.79 -2.75
N ALA A 38 10.23 -16.46 -2.50
CA ALA A 38 11.25 -16.38 -3.54
C ALA A 38 12.56 -16.96 -3.03
N THR A 39 13.39 -17.41 -3.98
CA THR A 39 14.79 -17.80 -3.72
C THR A 39 15.72 -16.90 -4.50
N LEU A 40 16.82 -16.51 -3.88
CA LEU A 40 17.88 -15.75 -4.56
C LEU A 40 19.24 -16.16 -4.01
N ASP A 41 20.29 -15.83 -4.75
CA ASP A 41 21.65 -16.00 -4.28
C ASP A 41 21.87 -15.13 -3.03
N ARG A 42 22.55 -15.71 -2.03
CA ARG A 42 22.85 -15.01 -0.77
C ARG A 42 23.63 -13.71 -0.97
N THR A 43 24.47 -13.64 -1.98
CA THR A 43 25.25 -12.45 -2.34
C THR A 43 24.40 -11.33 -2.90
N GLN A 44 23.18 -11.63 -3.32
CA GLN A 44 22.23 -10.67 -3.88
C GLN A 44 21.21 -10.15 -2.86
N VAL A 45 21.25 -10.62 -1.63
CA VAL A 45 20.37 -10.13 -0.56
C VAL A 45 20.70 -8.67 -0.26
N ILE A 46 19.66 -7.83 -0.23
CA ILE A 46 19.76 -6.48 0.28
C ILE A 46 19.27 -6.49 1.72
N ASP A 47 20.18 -6.23 2.63
CA ASP A 47 19.90 -6.20 4.06
C ASP A 47 19.88 -4.75 4.55
N ASN A 48 18.77 -4.34 5.16
CA ASN A 48 18.61 -3.02 5.76
C ASN A 48 19.62 -2.71 6.87
N ALA A 49 20.34 -3.70 7.40
CA ALA A 49 21.49 -3.50 8.28
C ALA A 49 22.62 -2.69 7.60
N SER A 50 22.63 -2.64 6.27
CA SER A 50 23.58 -1.86 5.46
C SER A 50 23.24 -0.37 5.36
N ILE A 51 22.08 0.06 5.92
CA ILE A 51 21.70 1.48 5.95
C ILE A 51 22.60 2.23 6.94
N GLY A 52 23.32 3.22 6.43
CA GLY A 52 24.29 4.00 7.20
C GLY A 52 24.25 5.50 6.86
N PRO A 53 25.06 6.31 7.51
CA PRO A 53 25.12 7.75 7.23
C PRO A 53 25.64 8.04 5.81
N GLY A 54 25.21 9.16 5.26
CA GLY A 54 25.63 9.63 3.93
C GLY A 54 24.89 8.99 2.75
N LEU A 55 23.90 8.14 3.01
CA LEU A 55 23.04 7.58 1.96
C LEU A 55 21.91 8.55 1.61
N ALA A 56 21.54 8.62 0.32
CA ALA A 56 20.35 9.30 -0.13
C ALA A 56 19.09 8.49 0.17
N ILE A 57 18.03 9.19 0.58
CA ILE A 57 16.68 8.61 0.70
C ILE A 57 15.91 8.96 -0.56
N VAL A 58 15.44 7.95 -1.27
CA VAL A 58 14.60 8.11 -2.46
C VAL A 58 13.20 7.60 -2.12
N GLY A 59 12.20 8.48 -2.18
CA GLY A 59 10.81 8.13 -1.97
C GLY A 59 10.10 7.78 -3.28
N PHE A 60 9.27 6.75 -3.25
CA PHE A 60 8.33 6.45 -4.34
C PHE A 60 6.94 6.85 -3.92
N SER A 61 6.29 7.70 -4.75
CA SER A 61 4.91 8.12 -4.48
C SER A 61 3.96 6.93 -4.48
N SER A 62 3.02 6.92 -3.55
CA SER A 62 1.88 6.00 -3.55
C SER A 62 0.71 6.50 -4.40
N SER A 63 0.63 7.82 -4.65
CA SER A 63 -0.41 8.45 -5.46
C SER A 63 0.04 8.75 -6.90
N GLY A 64 -0.91 9.11 -7.75
CA GLY A 64 -0.66 9.38 -9.16
C GLY A 64 -0.68 8.12 -10.03
N GLN A 65 -0.11 8.19 -11.23
CA GLN A 65 -0.13 7.09 -12.20
C GLN A 65 1.28 6.81 -12.73
N ALA A 66 1.75 5.59 -12.52
CA ALA A 66 3.00 5.14 -13.14
C ALA A 66 2.75 4.73 -14.60
N VAL A 67 3.82 4.74 -15.43
CA VAL A 67 3.73 4.43 -16.87
C VAL A 67 3.17 3.05 -17.19
N HIS A 68 3.24 2.12 -16.26
CA HIS A 68 2.72 0.76 -16.42
C HIS A 68 1.32 0.56 -15.84
N GLU A 69 0.76 1.57 -15.18
CA GLU A 69 -0.57 1.53 -14.59
C GLU A 69 -1.63 2.02 -15.58
N LYS A 70 -2.81 1.40 -15.55
CA LYS A 70 -3.94 1.77 -16.44
C LYS A 70 -4.76 2.93 -15.89
N THR A 71 -4.75 3.13 -14.58
CA THR A 71 -5.56 4.13 -13.87
C THR A 71 -4.72 4.85 -12.83
N GLU A 72 -5.14 6.04 -12.47
CA GLU A 72 -4.60 6.78 -11.34
C GLU A 72 -4.84 6.02 -10.04
N ASN A 73 -3.89 6.14 -9.10
CA ASN A 73 -3.98 5.59 -7.76
C ASN A 73 -4.07 6.73 -6.74
N SER A 74 -5.00 6.63 -5.81
CA SER A 74 -5.20 7.65 -4.78
C SER A 74 -4.08 7.70 -3.73
N GLY A 75 -3.33 6.61 -3.59
CA GLY A 75 -2.31 6.46 -2.56
C GLY A 75 -2.82 6.07 -1.18
N ILE A 76 -4.13 5.95 -0.97
CA ILE A 76 -4.73 5.57 0.33
C ILE A 76 -4.19 4.21 0.78
N GLY A 77 -4.22 3.22 -0.10
CA GLY A 77 -3.76 1.87 0.19
C GLY A 77 -4.56 1.16 1.30
N SER A 78 -4.17 -0.07 1.60
CA SER A 78 -4.87 -0.93 2.57
C SER A 78 -4.79 -0.38 4.01
N ASN A 79 -3.63 0.10 4.43
CA ASN A 79 -3.42 0.59 5.80
C ASN A 79 -4.18 1.89 6.12
N GLY A 80 -4.45 2.71 5.12
CA GLY A 80 -5.21 3.96 5.27
C GLY A 80 -6.72 3.79 5.10
N LEU A 81 -7.19 2.64 4.64
CA LEU A 81 -8.55 2.46 4.15
C LEU A 81 -9.62 2.68 5.22
N THR A 82 -9.41 2.17 6.44
CA THR A 82 -10.40 2.33 7.52
C THR A 82 -10.62 3.81 7.85
N SER A 83 -9.55 4.55 8.09
CA SER A 83 -9.62 5.99 8.37
C SER A 83 -10.25 6.74 7.19
N ALA A 84 -9.75 6.52 5.98
CA ALA A 84 -10.25 7.19 4.79
C ALA A 84 -11.75 6.96 4.57
N ARG A 85 -12.27 5.75 4.80
CA ARG A 85 -13.70 5.48 4.70
C ARG A 85 -14.52 6.31 5.67
N HIS A 86 -14.09 6.36 6.93
CA HIS A 86 -14.81 7.08 7.97
C HIS A 86 -14.70 8.59 7.84
N ASP A 87 -13.54 9.08 7.39
CA ASP A 87 -13.26 10.52 7.25
C ASP A 87 -13.86 11.12 5.97
N LEU A 88 -14.00 10.34 4.91
CA LEU A 88 -14.53 10.82 3.63
C LEU A 88 -16.04 10.60 3.47
N LEU A 89 -16.55 9.44 3.87
CA LEU A 89 -17.91 9.04 3.57
C LEU A 89 -18.93 9.65 4.55
N ALA A 90 -20.03 10.10 4.00
CA ALA A 90 -21.13 10.72 4.71
C ALA A 90 -21.90 9.73 5.61
N SER A 91 -22.55 10.26 6.65
CA SER A 91 -23.27 9.48 7.66
C SER A 91 -24.43 8.61 7.12
N ILE A 92 -24.85 8.83 5.89
CA ILE A 92 -25.85 7.97 5.24
C ILE A 92 -25.37 6.51 5.14
N TYR A 93 -24.06 6.29 4.98
CA TYR A 93 -23.49 4.94 4.83
C TYR A 93 -23.55 4.15 6.13
N LYS A 94 -23.40 4.76 7.29
CA LYS A 94 -23.54 4.05 8.57
C LYS A 94 -24.97 3.58 8.84
N LYS A 95 -25.97 4.30 8.30
CA LYS A 95 -27.38 3.92 8.42
C LYS A 95 -27.78 2.85 7.40
N LYS A 96 -27.26 2.98 6.17
CA LYS A 96 -27.62 2.08 5.06
C LYS A 96 -26.86 0.75 5.11
N TYR A 97 -25.64 0.77 5.64
CA TYR A 97 -24.74 -0.37 5.66
C TYR A 97 -24.05 -0.52 7.02
N PRO A 98 -24.79 -0.77 8.11
CA PRO A 98 -24.23 -0.84 9.46
C PRO A 98 -23.18 -1.94 9.63
N GLU A 99 -23.27 -3.00 8.82
CA GLU A 99 -22.35 -4.13 8.79
C GLU A 99 -20.95 -3.79 8.27
N THR A 100 -20.78 -2.62 7.66
CA THR A 100 -19.49 -2.23 7.05
C THR A 100 -18.52 -1.56 8.00
N ARG A 101 -18.87 -1.46 9.27
CA ARG A 101 -18.01 -0.87 10.32
C ARG A 101 -17.92 -1.78 11.53
N ASP A 102 -16.85 -1.63 12.29
CA ASP A 102 -16.73 -2.26 13.58
C ASP A 102 -17.79 -1.67 14.54
N PRO A 103 -18.62 -2.49 15.19
CA PRO A 103 -19.60 -2.03 16.18
C PRO A 103 -18.98 -1.24 17.35
N GLN A 104 -17.69 -1.44 17.63
CA GLN A 104 -16.97 -0.71 18.67
C GLN A 104 -16.48 0.68 18.23
N THR A 105 -16.56 1.01 16.94
CA THR A 105 -16.21 2.34 16.45
C THR A 105 -17.18 3.37 17.05
N PRO A 106 -16.69 4.41 17.76
CA PRO A 106 -17.54 5.47 18.28
C PRO A 106 -18.44 6.07 17.20
N GLU A 107 -19.70 6.30 17.55
CA GLU A 107 -20.73 6.72 16.57
C GLU A 107 -20.37 8.03 15.87
N GLU A 108 -19.72 8.95 16.58
CA GLU A 108 -19.27 10.24 16.05
C GLU A 108 -18.10 10.13 15.08
N LEU A 109 -17.33 9.04 15.14
CA LEU A 109 -16.20 8.79 14.27
C LEU A 109 -16.56 7.91 13.07
N ALA A 110 -17.74 7.32 13.05
CA ALA A 110 -18.17 6.44 11.98
C ALA A 110 -18.80 7.23 10.84
N TYR A 111 -18.20 7.18 9.65
CA TYR A 111 -18.70 7.85 8.43
C TYR A 111 -19.13 9.30 8.72
N CYS A 112 -18.18 10.11 9.14
CA CYS A 112 -18.39 11.51 9.52
C CYS A 112 -17.98 12.51 8.42
N GLY A 113 -17.60 12.02 7.25
CA GLY A 113 -17.15 12.82 6.13
C GLY A 113 -18.31 13.49 5.34
N PRO A 114 -17.97 14.36 4.40
CA PRO A 114 -18.95 15.12 3.62
C PRO A 114 -19.37 14.46 2.32
N TYR A 115 -18.70 13.39 1.86
CA TYR A 115 -18.83 12.89 0.49
C TYR A 115 -19.69 11.63 0.37
N GLN A 116 -20.25 11.45 -0.81
CA GLN A 116 -20.80 10.19 -1.28
C GLN A 116 -19.80 9.47 -2.21
N MET A 117 -20.05 8.20 -2.49
CA MET A 117 -19.13 7.37 -3.29
C MET A 117 -18.90 7.90 -4.71
N ASP A 118 -19.91 8.55 -5.29
CA ASP A 118 -19.88 9.06 -6.66
C ASP A 118 -19.37 10.52 -6.76
N ASP A 119 -19.15 11.18 -5.63
CA ASP A 119 -18.59 12.53 -5.62
C ASP A 119 -17.14 12.49 -6.11
N VAL A 120 -16.77 13.49 -6.92
CA VAL A 120 -15.39 13.65 -7.40
C VAL A 120 -14.55 14.33 -6.32
N LEU A 121 -13.38 13.77 -6.03
CA LEU A 121 -12.46 14.37 -5.07
C LEU A 121 -11.87 15.67 -5.63
N PRO A 122 -11.71 16.71 -4.79
CA PRO A 122 -10.95 17.90 -5.16
C PRO A 122 -9.54 17.53 -5.66
N ASP A 123 -9.08 18.22 -6.69
CA ASP A 123 -7.74 18.05 -7.26
C ASP A 123 -7.42 16.64 -7.79
N SER A 124 -8.44 15.83 -8.07
CA SER A 124 -8.32 14.47 -8.63
C SER A 124 -9.38 14.23 -9.69
N ASN A 125 -9.11 13.28 -10.59
CA ASN A 125 -10.12 12.78 -11.53
C ASN A 125 -10.89 11.57 -10.98
N LEU A 126 -10.58 11.15 -9.74
CA LEU A 126 -11.20 10.00 -9.12
C LEU A 126 -12.46 10.38 -8.35
N THR A 127 -13.48 9.53 -8.42
CA THR A 127 -14.56 9.58 -7.44
C THR A 127 -14.04 9.06 -6.08
N VAL A 128 -14.76 9.40 -5.00
CA VAL A 128 -14.44 8.89 -3.66
C VAL A 128 -14.39 7.36 -3.65
N GLY A 129 -15.35 6.72 -4.34
CA GLY A 129 -15.36 5.27 -4.47
C GLY A 129 -14.13 4.71 -5.18
N GLN A 130 -13.73 5.31 -6.28
CA GLN A 130 -12.53 4.92 -7.01
C GLN A 130 -11.26 5.12 -6.16
N ALA A 131 -11.19 6.22 -5.42
CA ALA A 131 -10.07 6.51 -4.53
C ALA A 131 -9.96 5.49 -3.40
N LEU A 132 -11.08 5.15 -2.75
CA LEU A 132 -11.13 4.13 -1.68
C LEU A 132 -10.79 2.73 -2.20
N LEU A 133 -11.15 2.43 -3.45
CA LEU A 133 -10.85 1.14 -4.09
C LEU A 133 -9.47 1.10 -4.74
N SER A 134 -8.70 2.18 -4.72
CA SER A 134 -7.33 2.17 -5.22
C SER A 134 -6.48 1.19 -4.41
N PRO A 135 -5.86 0.18 -5.05
CA PRO A 135 -5.07 -0.81 -4.33
C PRO A 135 -3.77 -0.21 -3.78
N THR A 136 -3.19 -0.86 -2.78
CA THR A 136 -1.80 -0.57 -2.42
C THR A 136 -0.93 -0.77 -3.65
N ARG A 137 -0.16 0.25 -4.05
CA ARG A 137 0.64 0.23 -5.28
C ARG A 137 1.65 -0.90 -5.26
N CYS A 138 1.73 -1.63 -6.35
CA CYS A 138 2.74 -2.67 -6.54
C CYS A 138 4.02 -2.05 -7.10
N TYR A 139 5.06 -1.97 -6.27
CA TYR A 139 6.36 -1.40 -6.66
C TYR A 139 7.31 -2.42 -7.30
N VAL A 140 6.92 -3.68 -7.47
CA VAL A 140 7.81 -4.75 -7.98
C VAL A 140 8.44 -4.42 -9.34
N PRO A 141 7.71 -3.87 -10.34
CA PRO A 141 8.32 -3.50 -11.61
C PRO A 141 9.41 -2.43 -11.48
N LEU A 142 9.17 -1.43 -10.62
CA LEU A 142 10.11 -0.34 -10.36
C LEU A 142 11.35 -0.85 -9.61
N VAL A 143 11.14 -1.63 -8.54
CA VAL A 143 12.23 -2.25 -7.77
C VAL A 143 13.07 -3.15 -8.66
N LYS A 144 12.44 -3.94 -9.53
CA LYS A 144 13.16 -4.76 -10.50
C LYS A 144 14.05 -3.93 -11.41
N ALA A 145 13.54 -2.83 -11.98
CA ALA A 145 14.33 -1.93 -12.84
C ALA A 145 15.54 -1.35 -12.10
N ILE A 146 15.33 -0.86 -10.88
CA ILE A 146 16.41 -0.32 -10.05
C ILE A 146 17.46 -1.38 -9.76
N LEU A 147 17.05 -2.57 -9.36
CA LEU A 147 17.98 -3.64 -9.02
C LEU A 147 18.72 -4.21 -10.24
N SER A 148 18.17 -4.08 -11.43
CA SER A 148 18.88 -4.49 -12.66
C SER A 148 20.04 -3.54 -13.02
N GLU A 149 19.95 -2.27 -12.63
CA GLU A 149 20.92 -1.24 -13.00
C GLU A 149 21.80 -0.75 -11.86
N ARG A 150 21.29 -0.76 -10.61
CA ARG A 150 21.87 -0.07 -9.47
C ARG A 150 21.97 -0.91 -8.19
N ARG A 151 21.90 -2.23 -8.28
CA ARG A 151 21.88 -3.12 -7.11
C ARG A 151 22.98 -2.82 -6.09
N ASP A 152 24.18 -2.58 -6.52
CA ASP A 152 25.36 -2.29 -5.68
C ASP A 152 25.24 -1.00 -4.89
N GLN A 153 24.44 -0.05 -5.40
CA GLN A 153 24.17 1.24 -4.76
C GLN A 153 23.01 1.19 -3.76
N VAL A 154 22.13 0.19 -3.89
CA VAL A 154 20.98 0.05 -2.98
C VAL A 154 21.41 -0.59 -1.68
N LYS A 155 21.19 0.08 -0.56
CA LYS A 155 21.55 -0.39 0.79
C LYS A 155 20.37 -0.83 1.63
N GLY A 156 19.15 -0.58 1.17
CA GLY A 156 17.94 -1.04 1.84
C GLY A 156 16.67 -0.58 1.13
N PHE A 157 15.57 -1.24 1.48
CA PHE A 157 14.22 -0.83 1.11
C PHE A 157 13.34 -0.77 2.35
N VAL A 158 12.52 0.26 2.46
CA VAL A 158 11.56 0.40 3.54
C VAL A 158 10.17 0.64 2.95
N HIS A 159 9.27 -0.30 3.19
CA HIS A 159 7.86 -0.12 2.83
C HIS A 159 7.13 0.64 3.94
N CYS A 160 6.82 1.91 3.67
CA CYS A 160 6.15 2.81 4.60
C CYS A 160 4.63 2.55 4.62
N SER A 161 4.20 1.40 5.15
CA SER A 161 2.80 1.05 5.37
C SER A 161 2.36 1.49 6.77
N GLY A 162 2.01 0.58 7.68
CA GLY A 162 1.71 0.94 9.07
C GLY A 162 2.87 1.70 9.73
N GLY A 163 2.58 2.82 10.37
CA GLY A 163 3.55 3.77 10.91
C GLY A 163 4.06 4.82 9.90
N GLY A 164 3.65 4.72 8.62
CA GLY A 164 3.95 5.71 7.59
C GLY A 164 5.43 6.07 7.50
N GLN A 165 5.72 7.34 7.38
CA GLN A 165 7.07 7.88 7.26
C GLN A 165 8.00 7.59 8.46
N THR A 166 7.44 7.28 9.63
CA THR A 166 8.24 6.92 10.81
C THR A 166 8.84 5.51 10.75
N LYS A 167 8.39 4.68 9.81
CA LYS A 167 8.90 3.31 9.63
C LYS A 167 10.42 3.29 9.42
N CYS A 168 10.97 4.30 8.76
CA CYS A 168 12.42 4.41 8.53
C CYS A 168 13.23 4.41 9.84
N LEU A 169 12.67 4.89 10.95
CA LEU A 169 13.34 4.95 12.25
C LEU A 169 13.71 3.58 12.82
N ARG A 170 13.15 2.50 12.26
CA ARG A 170 13.42 1.12 12.66
C ARG A 170 14.63 0.53 11.97
N PHE A 171 15.24 1.25 11.02
CA PHE A 171 16.31 0.75 10.18
C PHE A 171 17.51 1.70 10.21
N GLY A 172 18.70 1.12 10.11
CA GLY A 172 19.96 1.83 10.28
C GLY A 172 20.31 2.07 11.76
N SER A 173 21.56 1.86 12.11
CA SER A 173 22.07 2.12 13.47
C SER A 173 22.76 3.48 13.51
N SER A 174 22.45 4.28 14.53
CA SER A 174 23.10 5.58 14.75
C SER A 174 22.98 6.56 13.58
N VAL A 175 21.85 6.55 12.90
CA VAL A 175 21.55 7.45 11.77
C VAL A 175 20.43 8.42 12.08
N LYS A 176 20.51 9.63 11.53
CA LYS A 176 19.43 10.61 11.50
C LYS A 176 18.84 10.62 10.08
N HIS A 177 17.55 10.36 9.98
CA HIS A 177 16.84 10.46 8.71
C HIS A 177 16.40 11.92 8.46
N LEU A 178 16.91 12.54 7.41
CA LEU A 178 16.50 13.87 6.98
C LEU A 178 15.60 13.71 5.76
N LYS A 179 14.40 14.26 5.84
CA LYS A 179 13.38 14.26 4.77
C LYS A 179 12.92 15.70 4.61
N ASP A 180 13.62 16.43 3.78
CA ASP A 180 13.48 17.87 3.58
C ASP A 180 12.86 18.24 2.23
N ASN A 181 12.59 17.25 1.40
CA ASN A 181 11.94 17.38 0.10
C ASN A 181 10.93 16.22 -0.09
N LEU A 182 9.70 16.43 0.38
CA LEU A 182 8.60 15.46 0.33
C LEU A 182 7.50 15.92 -0.63
#